data_4c0a3f5631b44cc31606b34191b2231b
#
_entry.id   4c0a3f5631b44cc31606b34191b2231b
#
_cell.length_a   1.000
_cell.length_b   1.000
_cell.length_c   1.000
_cell.angle_alpha   90.00
_cell.angle_beta   90.00
_cell.angle_gamma   90.00
#
_symmetry.space_group_name_H-M   'P 1'
#
loop_
_entity.id
_entity.type
_entity.pdbx_description
1 polymer ?
#
loop_
_entity_poly.entity_id
_entity_poly.type
_entity_poly.pdbx_seq_one_letter_code
_entity_poly.pdbx_strand_id
1 'polypeptide(L)'
;MSIDLDNFNAFGTRPRKVRTSAPTDGPMRADGATDGALRAAFVESFGADRLADIESDERRWSWVEIDLGAIRHNTYANKRCLKPGTRLMAVVKADGYGHGAVQVARTALSAGASQLAVATVDEGIELRRAGIAAPILILSEPPASAAPLLLQHDIMPSVYTPEFAIAYAELADAHGMRA
;
A
#
# COMPACT_ATOMS: atom_id res chain seq x y z
N MET A 1 -3.20 28.94 -13.18
CA MET A 1 -2.62 28.06 -14.20
C MET A 1 -3.42 26.77 -14.17
N SER A 2 -4.43 26.68 -15.03
CA SER A 2 -5.34 25.52 -15.09
C SER A 2 -4.60 24.36 -15.75
N ILE A 3 -4.53 23.21 -15.08
CA ILE A 3 -3.96 21.99 -15.65
C ILE A 3 -5.07 21.35 -16.48
N ASP A 4 -4.85 21.31 -17.80
CA ASP A 4 -5.73 20.66 -18.76
C ASP A 4 -5.57 19.14 -18.60
N LEU A 5 -6.60 18.48 -18.05
CA LEU A 5 -6.61 17.04 -17.77
C LEU A 5 -6.93 16.19 -19.01
N ASP A 6 -7.33 16.80 -20.13
CA ASP A 6 -7.75 16.07 -21.33
C ASP A 6 -6.60 15.64 -22.26
N ASN A 7 -5.35 15.99 -21.94
CA ASN A 7 -4.19 15.72 -22.80
C ASN A 7 -3.27 14.58 -22.28
N PHE A 8 -3.74 13.73 -21.38
CA PHE A 8 -2.94 12.65 -20.79
C PHE A 8 -2.93 11.32 -21.59
N ASN A 9 -3.60 11.24 -22.73
CA ASN A 9 -3.74 10.01 -23.52
C ASN A 9 -2.74 9.86 -24.69
N ALA A 10 -1.61 10.55 -24.68
CA ALA A 10 -0.70 10.60 -25.85
C ALA A 10 0.31 9.44 -25.96
N PHE A 11 0.31 8.46 -25.07
CA PHE A 11 1.18 7.29 -25.21
C PHE A 11 0.39 5.99 -25.14
N GLY A 12 0.11 5.43 -26.31
CA GLY A 12 -0.73 4.27 -26.58
C GLY A 12 -0.24 2.94 -26.00
N THR A 13 -0.19 2.81 -24.68
CA THR A 13 -0.09 1.52 -24.01
C THR A 13 -1.45 1.15 -23.46
N ARG A 14 -2.04 0.08 -23.98
CA ARG A 14 -3.28 -0.48 -23.43
C ARG A 14 -3.11 -0.76 -21.94
N PRO A 15 -4.08 -0.40 -21.09
CA PRO A 15 -4.02 -0.67 -19.67
C PRO A 15 -3.82 -2.18 -19.43
N ARG A 16 -2.84 -2.52 -18.62
CA ARG A 16 -2.60 -3.89 -18.18
C ARG A 16 -3.57 -4.15 -17.03
N LYS A 17 -4.53 -5.07 -17.23
CA LYS A 17 -5.40 -5.54 -16.14
C LYS A 17 -4.53 -6.17 -15.06
N VAL A 18 -4.46 -5.54 -13.91
CA VAL A 18 -3.87 -6.14 -12.72
C VAL A 18 -5.01 -6.86 -12.00
N ARG A 19 -5.08 -8.17 -12.14
CA ARG A 19 -5.96 -8.97 -11.28
C ARG A 19 -5.33 -8.96 -9.89
N THR A 20 -5.93 -8.27 -8.96
CA THR A 20 -5.74 -8.58 -7.55
C THR A 20 -6.63 -9.80 -7.28
N SER A 21 -6.08 -11.02 -7.41
CA SER A 21 -6.71 -12.16 -6.78
C SER A 21 -6.74 -11.86 -5.28
N ALA A 22 -7.93 -11.76 -4.70
CA ALA A 22 -8.07 -11.77 -3.26
C ALA A 22 -7.29 -12.98 -2.70
N PRO A 23 -6.58 -12.84 -1.57
CA PRO A 23 -6.00 -14.00 -0.92
C PRO A 23 -7.10 -15.03 -0.73
N THR A 24 -6.76 -16.30 -0.96
CA THR A 24 -7.69 -17.43 -0.81
C THR A 24 -8.24 -17.58 0.61
N ASP A 25 -7.63 -16.86 1.57
CA ASP A 25 -8.09 -16.74 2.95
C ASP A 25 -8.50 -15.28 3.20
N GLY A 26 -9.69 -14.91 2.72
CA GLY A 26 -10.28 -13.59 2.95
C GLY A 26 -10.52 -13.30 4.46
N PRO A 27 -10.67 -12.02 4.84
CA PRO A 27 -10.90 -11.65 6.24
C PRO A 27 -12.15 -12.35 6.78
N MET A 28 -12.05 -12.88 8.01
CA MET A 28 -13.21 -13.43 8.72
C MET A 28 -14.31 -12.36 8.82
N ARG A 29 -15.52 -12.71 8.41
CA ARG A 29 -16.69 -11.85 8.62
C ARG A 29 -17.07 -11.81 10.12
N ALA A 30 -17.85 -10.82 10.51
CA ALA A 30 -18.27 -10.61 11.90
C ALA A 30 -19.04 -11.81 12.52
N ASP A 31 -19.55 -12.72 11.71
CA ASP A 31 -20.23 -13.96 12.09
C ASP A 31 -19.28 -15.17 12.25
N GLY A 32 -17.97 -14.99 12.04
CA GLY A 32 -16.99 -16.05 12.16
C GLY A 32 -16.95 -17.04 10.99
N ALA A 33 -17.74 -16.85 9.94
CA ALA A 33 -17.70 -17.72 8.77
C ALA A 33 -16.50 -17.40 7.88
N THR A 34 -15.75 -18.41 7.49
CA THR A 34 -14.69 -18.28 6.48
C THR A 34 -15.31 -18.27 5.08
N ASP A 35 -14.60 -17.69 4.12
CA ASP A 35 -15.02 -17.67 2.70
C ASP A 35 -15.28 -19.10 2.18
N GLY A 36 -14.48 -20.06 2.64
CA GLY A 36 -14.67 -21.50 2.32
C GLY A 36 -15.97 -22.08 2.90
N ALA A 37 -16.35 -21.70 4.10
CA ALA A 37 -17.62 -22.17 4.71
C ALA A 37 -18.83 -21.59 4.00
N LEU A 38 -18.78 -20.32 3.58
CA LEU A 38 -19.85 -19.68 2.80
C LEU A 38 -19.99 -20.32 1.41
N ARG A 39 -18.87 -20.63 0.76
CA ARG A 39 -18.86 -21.35 -0.52
C ARG A 39 -19.48 -22.74 -0.39
N ALA A 40 -19.11 -23.50 0.64
CA ALA A 40 -19.66 -24.82 0.90
C ALA A 40 -21.18 -24.76 1.14
N ALA A 41 -21.64 -23.85 1.96
CA ALA A 41 -23.09 -23.63 2.22
C ALA A 41 -23.84 -23.22 0.95
N PHE A 42 -23.24 -22.40 0.09
CA PHE A 42 -23.84 -22.01 -1.19
C PHE A 42 -23.97 -23.21 -2.14
N VAL A 43 -22.90 -24.01 -2.27
CA VAL A 43 -22.91 -25.22 -3.11
C VAL A 43 -23.96 -26.23 -2.63
N GLU A 44 -24.07 -26.42 -1.31
CA GLU A 44 -25.09 -27.29 -0.71
C GLU A 44 -26.50 -26.80 -1.00
N SER A 45 -26.73 -25.49 -0.98
CA SER A 45 -28.07 -24.91 -1.16
C SER A 45 -28.47 -24.75 -2.62
N PHE A 46 -27.54 -24.47 -3.51
CA PHE A 46 -27.82 -24.01 -4.88
C PHE A 46 -27.10 -24.80 -5.99
N GLY A 47 -26.15 -25.67 -5.61
CA GLY A 47 -25.34 -26.47 -6.53
C GLY A 47 -24.04 -25.78 -7.01
N ALA A 48 -23.06 -26.60 -7.36
CA ALA A 48 -21.73 -26.14 -7.79
C ALA A 48 -21.76 -25.34 -9.10
N ASP A 49 -22.68 -25.70 -10.02
CA ASP A 49 -22.80 -25.03 -11.31
C ASP A 49 -23.23 -23.56 -11.15
N ARG A 50 -24.10 -23.26 -10.17
CA ARG A 50 -24.49 -21.89 -9.87
C ARG A 50 -23.38 -21.08 -9.22
N LEU A 51 -22.53 -21.72 -8.41
CA LEU A 51 -21.38 -21.04 -7.85
C LEU A 51 -20.37 -20.70 -8.95
N ALA A 52 -20.08 -21.63 -9.86
CA ALA A 52 -19.20 -21.38 -11.01
C ALA A 52 -19.71 -20.23 -11.89
N ASP A 53 -21.03 -20.15 -12.07
CA ASP A 53 -21.68 -19.06 -12.78
C ASP A 53 -21.51 -17.69 -12.11
N ILE A 54 -21.51 -17.62 -10.78
CA ILE A 54 -21.34 -16.38 -10.02
C ILE A 54 -19.86 -15.96 -10.02
N GLU A 55 -18.95 -16.93 -10.02
CA GLU A 55 -17.50 -16.70 -9.99
C GLU A 55 -16.90 -16.45 -11.38
N SER A 56 -17.65 -16.65 -12.47
CA SER A 56 -17.18 -16.38 -13.82
C SER A 56 -16.91 -14.89 -14.01
N ASP A 57 -15.79 -14.55 -14.66
CA ASP A 57 -15.39 -13.16 -14.94
C ASP A 57 -16.45 -12.37 -15.73
N GLU A 58 -17.26 -13.07 -16.53
CA GLU A 58 -18.31 -12.47 -17.38
C GLU A 58 -19.49 -11.90 -16.58
N ARG A 59 -19.64 -12.31 -15.30
CA ARG A 59 -20.74 -11.88 -14.43
C ARG A 59 -20.33 -10.93 -13.32
N ARG A 60 -19.08 -10.50 -13.28
CA ARG A 60 -18.65 -9.46 -12.35
C ARG A 60 -19.20 -8.12 -12.80
N TRP A 61 -20.09 -7.57 -12.01
CA TRP A 61 -20.80 -6.31 -12.30
C TRP A 61 -19.94 -5.08 -12.09
N SER A 62 -18.88 -5.21 -11.30
CA SER A 62 -17.93 -4.12 -11.06
C SER A 62 -16.56 -4.68 -10.66
N TRP A 63 -15.50 -4.01 -11.12
CA TRP A 63 -14.12 -4.28 -10.72
C TRP A 63 -13.36 -2.96 -10.68
N VAL A 64 -12.24 -2.95 -9.98
CA VAL A 64 -11.29 -1.85 -10.00
C VAL A 64 -10.11 -2.26 -10.89
N GLU A 65 -9.76 -1.39 -11.82
CA GLU A 65 -8.61 -1.57 -12.70
C GLU A 65 -7.55 -0.54 -12.32
N ILE A 66 -6.34 -1.02 -11.97
CA ILE A 66 -5.22 -0.16 -11.57
C ILE A 66 -4.18 -0.16 -12.69
N ASP A 67 -3.95 1.01 -13.29
CA ASP A 67 -2.91 1.20 -14.29
C ASP A 67 -1.57 1.61 -13.64
N LEU A 68 -0.71 0.63 -13.42
CA LEU A 68 0.63 0.87 -12.89
C LEU A 68 1.51 1.65 -13.88
N GLY A 69 1.20 1.64 -15.17
CA GLY A 69 1.87 2.45 -16.18
C GLY A 69 1.61 3.94 -15.97
N ALA A 70 0.35 4.31 -15.67
CA ALA A 70 -0.03 5.67 -15.32
C ALA A 70 0.66 6.13 -14.02
N ILE A 71 0.71 5.28 -12.99
CA ILE A 71 1.43 5.59 -11.74
C ILE A 71 2.92 5.83 -12.01
N ARG A 72 3.55 4.98 -12.81
CA ARG A 72 4.95 5.15 -13.22
C ARG A 72 5.16 6.47 -13.94
N HIS A 73 4.33 6.77 -14.94
CA HIS A 73 4.41 7.99 -15.71
C HIS A 73 4.30 9.22 -14.80
N ASN A 74 3.29 9.27 -13.94
CA ASN A 74 3.05 10.39 -13.03
C ASN A 74 4.21 10.58 -12.04
N THR A 75 4.73 9.49 -11.48
CA THR A 75 5.90 9.54 -10.58
C THR A 75 7.12 10.11 -11.29
N TYR A 76 7.41 9.62 -12.50
CA TYR A 76 8.52 10.12 -13.31
C TYR A 76 8.36 11.58 -13.71
N ALA A 77 7.15 12.00 -14.11
CA ALA A 77 6.85 13.40 -14.43
C ALA A 77 7.10 14.33 -13.23
N ASN A 78 6.59 13.96 -12.04
CA ASN A 78 6.83 14.70 -10.81
C ASN A 78 8.33 14.76 -10.48
N LYS A 79 9.06 13.65 -10.60
CA LYS A 79 10.51 13.62 -10.34
C LYS A 79 11.28 14.58 -11.25
N ARG A 80 10.92 14.68 -12.52
CA ARG A 80 11.56 15.60 -13.47
C ARG A 80 11.34 17.08 -13.17
N CYS A 81 10.25 17.43 -12.48
CA CYS A 81 9.98 18.81 -12.07
C CYS A 81 10.80 19.25 -10.85
N LEU A 82 11.48 18.33 -10.17
CA LEU A 82 12.25 18.64 -8.98
C LEU A 82 13.64 19.15 -9.33
N LYS A 83 14.16 20.04 -8.48
CA LYS A 83 15.57 20.49 -8.57
C LYS A 83 16.52 19.30 -8.36
N PRO A 84 17.73 19.33 -8.96
CA PRO A 84 18.75 18.33 -8.70
C PRO A 84 19.00 18.16 -7.18
N GLY A 85 19.15 16.92 -6.74
CA GLY A 85 19.32 16.57 -5.34
C GLY A 85 18.04 16.44 -4.51
N THR A 86 16.88 16.91 -4.99
CA THR A 86 15.61 16.75 -4.27
C THR A 86 15.14 15.30 -4.32
N ARG A 87 14.83 14.75 -3.15
CA ARG A 87 14.25 13.40 -3.02
C ARG A 87 12.73 13.47 -3.19
N LEU A 88 12.15 12.47 -3.85
CA LEU A 88 10.71 12.30 -3.99
C LEU A 88 10.24 11.22 -3.03
N MET A 89 9.26 11.56 -2.18
CA MET A 89 8.61 10.62 -1.28
C MET A 89 7.22 10.30 -1.84
N ALA A 90 6.94 9.02 -2.08
CA ALA A 90 5.62 8.57 -2.51
C ALA A 90 4.76 8.18 -1.30
N VAL A 91 3.58 8.78 -1.19
CA VAL A 91 2.62 8.47 -0.12
C VAL A 91 1.74 7.31 -0.57
N VAL A 92 1.81 6.19 0.17
CA VAL A 92 1.13 4.93 -0.18
C VAL A 92 0.23 4.40 0.94
N LYS A 93 -0.18 5.28 1.86
CA LYS A 93 -1.11 4.96 2.95
C LYS A 93 -2.47 4.48 2.44
N ALA A 94 -3.27 3.87 3.31
CA ALA A 94 -4.60 3.36 3.01
C ALA A 94 -4.59 2.45 1.77
N ASP A 95 -3.69 1.44 1.80
CA ASP A 95 -3.46 0.49 0.69
C ASP A 95 -3.18 1.21 -0.65
N GLY A 96 -2.30 2.23 -0.62
CA GLY A 96 -2.03 3.05 -1.82
C GLY A 96 -3.28 3.80 -2.30
N TYR A 97 -4.10 4.28 -1.35
CA TYR A 97 -5.42 4.86 -1.63
C TYR A 97 -6.36 3.88 -2.37
N GLY A 98 -6.32 2.60 -1.99
CA GLY A 98 -7.09 1.54 -2.61
C GLY A 98 -6.50 1.01 -3.93
N HIS A 99 -5.27 1.38 -4.27
CA HIS A 99 -4.59 0.95 -5.50
C HIS A 99 -3.62 -0.22 -5.27
N GLY A 100 -3.49 -0.71 -4.03
CA GLY A 100 -2.53 -1.74 -3.66
C GLY A 100 -1.17 -1.14 -3.27
N ALA A 101 -0.92 -0.98 -1.95
CA ALA A 101 0.25 -0.26 -1.43
C ALA A 101 1.58 -0.83 -1.97
N VAL A 102 1.74 -2.15 -1.97
CA VAL A 102 2.98 -2.81 -2.40
C VAL A 102 3.29 -2.57 -3.88
N GLN A 103 2.29 -2.73 -4.77
CA GLN A 103 2.46 -2.53 -6.20
C GLN A 103 2.73 -1.07 -6.54
N VAL A 104 2.00 -0.15 -5.91
CA VAL A 104 2.20 1.30 -6.07
C VAL A 104 3.58 1.71 -5.58
N ALA A 105 3.99 1.24 -4.39
CA ALA A 105 5.31 1.53 -3.82
C ALA A 105 6.45 1.07 -4.74
N ARG A 106 6.42 -0.19 -5.20
CA ARG A 106 7.42 -0.72 -6.14
C ARG A 106 7.47 0.07 -7.43
N THR A 107 6.31 0.42 -7.97
CA THR A 107 6.20 1.20 -9.21
C THR A 107 6.76 2.61 -9.02
N ALA A 108 6.40 3.30 -7.94
CA ALA A 108 6.91 4.64 -7.65
C ALA A 108 8.42 4.65 -7.42
N LEU A 109 8.96 3.69 -6.65
CA LEU A 109 10.40 3.55 -6.44
C LEU A 109 11.15 3.33 -7.76
N SER A 110 10.63 2.45 -8.63
CA SER A 110 11.23 2.21 -9.96
C SER A 110 11.17 3.41 -10.89
N ALA A 111 10.28 4.36 -10.63
CA ALA A 111 10.09 5.59 -11.41
C ALA A 111 10.79 6.83 -10.84
N GLY A 112 11.58 6.66 -9.77
CA GLY A 112 12.43 7.73 -9.22
C GLY A 112 12.00 8.28 -7.88
N ALA A 113 10.96 7.76 -7.23
CA ALA A 113 10.77 7.96 -5.81
C ALA A 113 11.92 7.28 -5.04
N SER A 114 12.34 7.87 -3.94
CA SER A 114 13.44 7.36 -3.10
C SER A 114 13.01 7.06 -1.68
N GLN A 115 11.80 7.42 -1.32
CA GLN A 115 11.23 7.26 0.02
C GLN A 115 9.73 7.00 -0.11
N LEU A 116 9.16 6.39 0.91
CA LEU A 116 7.73 6.11 1.02
C LEU A 116 7.17 6.76 2.28
N ALA A 117 5.86 7.05 2.27
CA ALA A 117 5.15 7.46 3.47
C ALA A 117 3.84 6.70 3.63
N VAL A 118 3.53 6.36 4.87
CA VAL A 118 2.34 5.64 5.29
C VAL A 118 1.66 6.36 6.46
N ALA A 119 0.48 5.93 6.87
CA ALA A 119 -0.24 6.52 7.99
C ALA A 119 0.00 5.76 9.31
N THR A 120 0.21 4.44 9.25
CA THR A 120 0.30 3.58 10.42
C THR A 120 1.54 2.71 10.43
N VAL A 121 1.87 2.17 11.62
CA VAL A 121 2.98 1.21 11.79
C VAL A 121 2.74 -0.06 10.98
N ASP A 122 1.49 -0.56 10.99
CA ASP A 122 1.13 -1.81 10.29
C ASP A 122 1.31 -1.69 8.79
N GLU A 123 0.92 -0.57 8.18
CA GLU A 123 1.17 -0.29 6.75
C GLU A 123 2.67 -0.30 6.43
N GLY A 124 3.49 0.28 7.31
CA GLY A 124 4.95 0.25 7.16
C GLY A 124 5.51 -1.17 7.24
N ILE A 125 5.03 -1.97 8.20
CA ILE A 125 5.42 -3.38 8.37
C ILE A 125 5.01 -4.21 7.14
N GLU A 126 3.84 -3.98 6.58
CA GLU A 126 3.38 -4.64 5.35
C GLU A 126 4.38 -4.41 4.20
N LEU A 127 4.79 -3.17 3.99
CA LEU A 127 5.79 -2.83 2.96
C LEU A 127 7.14 -3.52 3.23
N ARG A 128 7.59 -3.60 4.49
CA ARG A 128 8.82 -4.31 4.88
C ARG A 128 8.70 -5.81 4.62
N ARG A 129 7.57 -6.43 4.99
CA ARG A 129 7.31 -7.86 4.70
C ARG A 129 7.28 -8.15 3.20
N ALA A 130 6.86 -7.18 2.38
CA ALA A 130 6.94 -7.27 0.93
C ALA A 130 8.36 -7.07 0.36
N GLY A 131 9.40 -6.91 1.21
CA GLY A 131 10.79 -6.77 0.79
C GLY A 131 11.17 -5.37 0.31
N ILE A 132 10.41 -4.34 0.65
CA ILE A 132 10.75 -2.95 0.32
C ILE A 132 11.77 -2.43 1.32
N ALA A 133 12.98 -2.10 0.85
CA ALA A 133 14.08 -1.59 1.67
C ALA A 133 14.18 -0.06 1.71
N ALA A 134 13.45 0.66 0.85
CA ALA A 134 13.47 2.12 0.82
C ALA A 134 13.04 2.72 2.18
N PRO A 135 13.52 3.91 2.59
CA PRO A 135 13.07 4.59 3.79
C PRO A 135 11.55 4.77 3.82
N ILE A 136 10.92 4.45 4.95
CA ILE A 136 9.48 4.57 5.16
C ILE A 136 9.24 5.53 6.33
N LEU A 137 8.43 6.57 6.11
CA LEU A 137 8.00 7.53 7.11
C LEU A 137 6.55 7.28 7.49
N ILE A 138 6.24 7.27 8.79
CA ILE A 138 4.85 7.37 9.26
C ILE A 138 4.50 8.85 9.39
N LEU A 139 3.41 9.27 8.73
CA LEU A 139 2.97 10.68 8.68
C LEU A 139 2.34 11.18 9.98
N SER A 140 2.08 10.31 10.92
CA SER A 140 1.59 10.64 12.27
C SER A 140 2.58 10.21 13.33
N GLU A 141 2.54 10.84 14.51
CA GLU A 141 3.25 10.32 15.68
C GLU A 141 2.49 9.10 16.20
N PRO A 142 3.13 7.91 16.23
CA PRO A 142 2.51 6.73 16.79
C PRO A 142 2.59 6.75 18.34
N PRO A 143 1.81 5.95 19.05
CA PRO A 143 1.96 5.83 20.49
C PRO A 143 3.35 5.29 20.86
N ALA A 144 3.89 5.72 22.00
CA ALA A 144 5.23 5.29 22.46
C ALA A 144 5.36 3.76 22.57
N SER A 145 4.27 3.05 22.82
CA SER A 145 4.23 1.57 22.84
C SER A 145 4.57 0.92 21.49
N ALA A 146 4.50 1.67 20.39
CA ALA A 146 4.88 1.18 19.06
C ALA A 146 6.38 1.34 18.75
N ALA A 147 7.13 2.04 19.59
CA ALA A 147 8.56 2.32 19.38
C ALA A 147 9.40 1.04 19.13
N PRO A 148 9.20 -0.09 19.82
CA PRO A 148 9.93 -1.32 19.53
C PRO A 148 9.73 -1.83 18.09
N LEU A 149 8.51 -1.75 17.57
CA LEU A 149 8.18 -2.16 16.20
C LEU A 149 8.82 -1.23 15.16
N LEU A 150 8.87 0.07 15.44
CA LEU A 150 9.50 1.04 14.57
C LEU A 150 11.00 0.75 14.41
N LEU A 151 11.70 0.53 15.53
CA LEU A 151 13.11 0.18 15.52
C LEU A 151 13.36 -1.18 14.86
N GLN A 152 12.58 -2.20 15.20
CA GLN A 152 12.73 -3.54 14.64
C GLN A 152 12.58 -3.57 13.12
N HIS A 153 11.69 -2.74 12.59
CA HIS A 153 11.37 -2.71 11.16
C HIS A 153 12.01 -1.55 10.40
N ASP A 154 12.88 -0.76 11.03
CA ASP A 154 13.53 0.41 10.43
C ASP A 154 12.51 1.37 9.78
N ILE A 155 11.49 1.77 10.55
CA ILE A 155 10.42 2.67 10.13
C ILE A 155 10.57 3.98 10.89
N MET A 156 10.62 5.09 10.16
CA MET A 156 10.77 6.43 10.73
C MET A 156 9.42 6.96 11.22
N PRO A 157 9.28 7.38 12.49
CA PRO A 157 8.11 8.07 12.96
C PRO A 157 8.16 9.56 12.61
N SER A 158 7.00 10.22 12.50
CA SER A 158 6.91 11.65 12.75
C SER A 158 6.92 11.90 14.25
N VAL A 159 7.59 12.97 14.68
CA VAL A 159 7.74 13.33 16.09
C VAL A 159 7.07 14.67 16.32
N TYR A 160 6.04 14.70 17.18
CA TYR A 160 5.29 15.91 17.52
C TYR A 160 5.48 16.32 18.96
N THR A 161 5.79 15.36 19.85
CA THR A 161 5.89 15.59 21.29
C THR A 161 7.30 15.29 21.83
N PRO A 162 7.80 16.09 22.78
CA PRO A 162 9.06 15.79 23.47
C PRO A 162 9.04 14.42 24.17
N GLU A 163 7.90 14.06 24.74
CA GLU A 163 7.70 12.81 25.48
C GLU A 163 7.95 11.60 24.58
N PHE A 164 7.40 11.61 23.35
CA PHE A 164 7.65 10.56 22.37
C PHE A 164 9.14 10.54 21.95
N ALA A 165 9.71 11.71 21.66
CA ALA A 165 11.12 11.82 21.26
C ALA A 165 12.07 11.21 22.30
N ILE A 166 11.86 11.53 23.58
CA ILE A 166 12.67 11.01 24.67
C ILE A 166 12.51 9.49 24.79
N ALA A 167 11.28 9.00 24.86
CA ALA A 167 11.01 7.56 24.97
C ALA A 167 11.60 6.76 23.80
N TYR A 168 11.48 7.29 22.58
CA TYR A 168 12.03 6.64 21.38
C TYR A 168 13.56 6.62 21.39
N ALA A 169 14.22 7.74 21.78
CA ALA A 169 15.67 7.84 21.88
C ALA A 169 16.22 6.90 22.97
N GLU A 170 15.62 6.89 24.17
CA GLU A 170 16.04 6.00 25.27
C GLU A 170 15.96 4.52 24.87
N LEU A 171 14.90 4.15 24.14
CA LEU A 171 14.74 2.78 23.65
C LEU A 171 15.81 2.44 22.60
N ALA A 172 16.09 3.36 21.68
CA ALA A 172 17.12 3.16 20.65
C ALA A 172 18.51 3.01 21.29
N ASP A 173 18.86 3.86 22.24
CA ASP A 173 20.12 3.78 22.98
C ASP A 173 20.26 2.47 23.75
N ALA A 174 19.21 2.01 24.42
CA ALA A 174 19.20 0.75 25.16
C ALA A 174 19.48 -0.47 24.26
N HIS A 175 19.18 -0.36 22.97
CA HIS A 175 19.41 -1.41 21.96
C HIS A 175 20.62 -1.15 21.06
N GLY A 176 21.41 -0.08 21.32
CA GLY A 176 22.55 0.31 20.47
C GLY A 176 22.14 0.71 19.06
N MET A 177 20.92 1.17 18.87
CA MET A 177 20.35 1.62 17.61
C MET A 177 20.34 3.14 17.51
N ARG A 178 20.17 3.68 16.33
CA ARG A 178 19.93 5.11 16.10
C ARG A 178 18.44 5.38 16.09
N ALA A 179 18.01 6.42 16.83
CA ALA A 179 16.67 7.00 16.75
C ALA A 179 16.52 7.90 15.51
#